data_c0ce2b982dea6fe0f06c695a84be5f56
#
_entry.id   c0ce2b982dea6fe0f06c695a84be5f56
#
_cell.length_a   1.000
_cell.length_b   1.000
_cell.length_c   1.000
_cell.angle_alpha   90.00
_cell.angle_beta   90.00
_cell.angle_gamma   90.00
#
_symmetry.space_group_name_H-M   'P 1'
#
loop_
_entity.id
_entity.type
_entity.pdbx_description
1 polymer ?
#
loop_
_entity_poly.entity_id
_entity_poly.type
_entity_poly.pdbx_seq_one_letter_code
_entity_poly.pdbx_strand_id
1 'polypeptide(L)'
;MYLKKYLPAKIMLRYNMQASNFSIIIFMEEYLMGFIKGFLKFVPVFVLAGLMISGQDAMIAAPLAFVCAVIVAMVIEKKKWQECLDAAMGSVKNILVALFILMLAYTMANCFMGYGVGAAIVNIALKLGVTAKTVAAIGLICTGILSVATGTSWGTFAACAPIFLWLSHIVGGDPYLTVCAIAGGSCFGDNIGLISDTTIVSSGIQGVQVVDRIRHQGVWSVCCLILAAIAFFVAGGLMGLSGESVSNFDIYANLTDDAIAYIEENKAVALDLLNQVDQGVALYMALPLVLVVVLAIMGVNTFACIGSGIVSSYILGRFAGTAGSVQDFLDNFMYSGIEEAGGWVIPMMMWVAAFGGVMQLMDSFQPLAKLIAKISFKVRHLLGWNAVLCLLGNAALSDEMAQIVTIGPVIKQVTEDNVYCENEKARYKLALRNATFGDAMGVFGSQLIPWHVYLGFYVGIAAAVYPVVSITQMDIIKFNFMAMIAVASLLILTFTGLDRIVPLFAMPREPEVQLKKNMAKAEANA
;
A
#
# COMPACT_ATOMS: atom_id res chain seq x y z
N MET A 1 -30.25 57.49 3.08
CA MET A 1 -29.24 58.57 3.15
C MET A 1 -29.63 59.72 4.11
N TYR A 2 -30.77 59.68 4.81
CA TYR A 2 -31.28 60.79 5.65
C TYR A 2 -31.07 60.60 7.17
N LEU A 3 -30.63 59.40 7.64
CA LEU A 3 -30.47 59.12 9.08
C LEU A 3 -29.01 59.28 9.62
N LYS A 4 -28.04 59.61 8.76
CA LYS A 4 -26.62 59.78 9.14
C LYS A 4 -26.27 61.13 9.79
N LYS A 5 -27.21 62.08 9.85
CA LYS A 5 -26.94 63.51 10.25
C LYS A 5 -27.27 63.87 11.69
N TYR A 6 -27.85 62.95 12.49
CA TYR A 6 -28.36 63.29 13.84
C TYR A 6 -28.08 62.29 14.97
N LEU A 7 -27.19 61.31 14.78
CA LEU A 7 -26.79 60.42 15.89
C LEU A 7 -25.44 60.83 16.49
N PRO A 8 -25.32 60.91 17.83
CA PRO A 8 -24.07 61.21 18.51
C PRO A 8 -23.00 60.11 18.22
N ALA A 9 -21.76 60.51 17.98
CA ALA A 9 -20.63 59.64 17.63
C ALA A 9 -20.46 58.41 18.56
N LYS A 10 -20.89 58.52 19.83
CA LYS A 10 -20.89 57.42 20.80
C LYS A 10 -21.91 56.30 20.48
N ILE A 11 -23.01 56.62 19.86
CA ILE A 11 -24.05 55.66 19.44
C ILE A 11 -23.61 54.95 18.14
N MET A 12 -22.97 55.69 17.24
CA MET A 12 -22.39 55.09 15.99
C MET A 12 -21.25 54.10 16.29
N LEU A 13 -20.38 54.37 17.25
CA LEU A 13 -19.34 53.46 17.71
C LEU A 13 -19.93 52.20 18.34
N ARG A 14 -21.00 52.31 19.14
CA ARG A 14 -21.70 51.15 19.71
C ARG A 14 -22.41 50.30 18.68
N TYR A 15 -23.05 50.91 17.68
CA TYR A 15 -23.69 50.19 16.59
C TYR A 15 -22.68 49.50 15.67
N ASN A 16 -21.56 50.14 15.34
CA ASN A 16 -20.46 49.51 14.58
C ASN A 16 -19.76 48.37 15.38
N MET A 17 -19.61 48.53 16.69
CA MET A 17 -19.07 47.45 17.51
C MET A 17 -20.02 46.26 17.65
N GLN A 18 -21.36 46.51 17.77
CA GLN A 18 -22.35 45.43 17.80
C GLN A 18 -22.45 44.72 16.43
N ALA A 19 -22.43 45.46 15.34
CA ALA A 19 -22.43 44.90 13.98
C ALA A 19 -21.15 44.10 13.70
N SER A 20 -19.98 44.56 14.17
CA SER A 20 -18.71 43.81 14.05
C SER A 20 -18.70 42.55 14.91
N ASN A 21 -19.21 42.62 16.15
CA ASN A 21 -19.32 41.45 17.02
C ASN A 21 -20.31 40.41 16.49
N PHE A 22 -21.45 40.85 15.91
CA PHE A 22 -22.45 39.98 15.29
C PHE A 22 -21.88 39.30 14.04
N SER A 23 -21.12 40.02 13.21
CA SER A 23 -20.42 39.47 12.05
C SER A 23 -19.32 38.47 12.46
N ILE A 24 -18.61 38.71 13.56
CA ILE A 24 -17.60 37.80 14.11
C ILE A 24 -18.25 36.53 14.65
N ILE A 25 -19.40 36.65 15.34
CA ILE A 25 -20.13 35.50 15.88
C ILE A 25 -20.66 34.63 14.74
N ILE A 26 -21.29 35.22 13.73
CA ILE A 26 -21.76 34.46 12.54
C ILE A 26 -20.58 33.78 11.84
N PHE A 27 -19.48 34.49 11.64
CA PHE A 27 -18.26 33.90 11.03
C PHE A 27 -17.69 32.76 11.86
N MET A 28 -17.69 32.88 13.21
CA MET A 28 -17.25 31.81 14.11
C MET A 28 -18.22 30.62 14.08
N GLU A 29 -19.53 30.85 14.03
CA GLU A 29 -20.52 29.78 13.90
C GLU A 29 -20.41 29.04 12.56
N GLU A 30 -20.27 29.75 11.45
CA GLU A 30 -20.05 29.13 10.12
C GLU A 30 -18.74 28.34 10.08
N TYR A 31 -17.67 28.89 10.66
CA TYR A 31 -16.39 28.21 10.73
C TYR A 31 -16.44 26.96 11.61
N LEU A 32 -17.08 27.04 12.79
CA LEU A 32 -17.26 25.92 13.70
C LEU A 32 -18.16 24.83 13.10
N MET A 33 -19.27 25.24 12.47
CA MET A 33 -20.16 24.32 11.73
C MET A 33 -19.43 23.63 10.56
N GLY A 34 -18.61 24.37 9.81
CA GLY A 34 -17.79 23.81 8.74
C GLY A 34 -16.77 22.79 9.25
N PHE A 35 -16.15 23.09 10.38
CA PHE A 35 -15.20 22.18 11.03
C PHE A 35 -15.88 20.92 11.58
N ILE A 36 -17.01 21.06 12.26
CA ILE A 36 -17.81 19.93 12.77
C ILE A 36 -18.29 19.04 11.61
N LYS A 37 -18.84 19.63 10.55
CA LYS A 37 -19.24 18.88 9.35
C LYS A 37 -18.06 18.14 8.72
N GLY A 38 -16.88 18.79 8.62
CA GLY A 38 -15.66 18.17 8.13
C GLY A 38 -15.24 16.96 8.98
N PHE A 39 -15.30 17.09 10.31
CA PHE A 39 -14.97 16.00 11.23
C PHE A 39 -15.96 14.83 11.14
N LEU A 40 -17.27 15.14 11.05
CA LEU A 40 -18.31 14.12 10.94
C LEU A 40 -18.17 13.25 9.66
N LYS A 41 -17.56 13.76 8.61
CA LYS A 41 -17.26 12.99 7.38
C LYS A 41 -16.25 11.86 7.63
N PHE A 42 -15.43 11.94 8.69
CA PHE A 42 -14.46 10.89 9.04
C PHE A 42 -15.03 9.84 10.01
N VAL A 43 -16.26 10.02 10.53
CA VAL A 43 -16.91 9.04 11.42
C VAL A 43 -16.90 7.63 10.81
N PRO A 44 -17.20 7.41 9.52
CA PRO A 44 -17.16 6.08 8.93
C PRO A 44 -15.76 5.42 8.98
N VAL A 45 -14.69 6.21 8.85
CA VAL A 45 -13.30 5.73 9.00
C VAL A 45 -13.05 5.27 10.44
N PHE A 46 -13.52 6.04 11.44
CA PHE A 46 -13.39 5.65 12.85
C PHE A 46 -14.23 4.41 13.19
N VAL A 47 -15.38 4.22 12.53
CA VAL A 47 -16.19 3.00 12.67
C VAL A 47 -15.41 1.81 12.10
N LEU A 48 -14.86 1.91 10.89
CA LEU A 48 -14.05 0.86 10.26
C LEU A 48 -12.85 0.50 11.14
N ALA A 49 -12.07 1.52 11.52
CA ALA A 49 -10.89 1.34 12.36
C ALA A 49 -11.23 0.74 13.73
N GLY A 50 -12.29 1.22 14.37
CA GLY A 50 -12.73 0.73 15.69
C GLY A 50 -13.16 -0.73 15.64
N LEU A 51 -13.91 -1.14 14.62
CA LEU A 51 -14.33 -2.52 14.43
C LEU A 51 -13.12 -3.44 14.19
N MET A 52 -12.19 -3.04 13.31
CA MET A 52 -10.97 -3.82 13.02
C MET A 52 -10.08 -3.95 14.25
N ILE A 53 -9.86 -2.86 15.00
CA ILE A 53 -9.04 -2.86 16.23
C ILE A 53 -9.71 -3.70 17.33
N SER A 54 -11.05 -3.77 17.37
CA SER A 54 -11.78 -4.63 18.31
C SER A 54 -11.77 -6.13 17.93
N GLY A 55 -11.09 -6.49 16.83
CA GLY A 55 -10.93 -7.86 16.38
C GLY A 55 -12.05 -8.37 15.46
N GLN A 56 -12.91 -7.48 14.94
CA GLN A 56 -13.86 -7.87 13.91
C GLN A 56 -13.17 -8.10 12.58
N ASP A 57 -13.61 -9.14 11.86
CA ASP A 57 -13.12 -9.42 10.50
C ASP A 57 -13.51 -8.29 9.53
N ALA A 58 -12.63 -8.02 8.56
CA ALA A 58 -12.85 -6.99 7.54
C ALA A 58 -14.11 -7.25 6.69
N MET A 59 -14.51 -8.51 6.50
CA MET A 59 -15.76 -8.90 5.84
C MET A 59 -17.01 -8.38 6.54
N ILE A 60 -16.92 -8.12 7.85
CA ILE A 60 -18.02 -7.56 8.66
C ILE A 60 -17.82 -6.05 8.82
N ALA A 61 -16.60 -5.62 9.11
CA ALA A 61 -16.29 -4.23 9.39
C ALA A 61 -16.51 -3.31 8.19
N ALA A 62 -16.12 -3.75 6.98
CA ALA A 62 -16.22 -2.93 5.78
C ALA A 62 -17.67 -2.67 5.32
N PRO A 63 -18.59 -3.66 5.26
CA PRO A 63 -20.01 -3.40 4.99
C PRO A 63 -20.66 -2.45 6.00
N LEU A 64 -20.36 -2.58 7.30
CA LEU A 64 -20.90 -1.70 8.33
C LEU A 64 -20.37 -0.27 8.19
N ALA A 65 -19.09 -0.12 7.90
CA ALA A 65 -18.48 1.18 7.61
C ALA A 65 -19.06 1.82 6.34
N PHE A 66 -19.31 1.02 5.29
CA PHE A 66 -19.97 1.47 4.07
C PHE A 66 -21.37 2.02 4.36
N VAL A 67 -22.19 1.29 5.11
CA VAL A 67 -23.53 1.77 5.51
C VAL A 67 -23.43 3.08 6.30
N CYS A 68 -22.48 3.16 7.25
CA CYS A 68 -22.22 4.40 7.99
C CYS A 68 -21.82 5.55 7.04
N ALA A 69 -20.93 5.31 6.07
CA ALA A 69 -20.51 6.31 5.09
C ALA A 69 -21.68 6.83 4.24
N VAL A 70 -22.57 5.93 3.80
CA VAL A 70 -23.77 6.30 3.05
C VAL A 70 -24.70 7.18 3.91
N ILE A 71 -24.95 6.82 5.17
CA ILE A 71 -25.77 7.62 6.09
C ILE A 71 -25.16 9.02 6.28
N VAL A 72 -23.86 9.10 6.52
CA VAL A 72 -23.15 10.37 6.69
C VAL A 72 -23.21 11.21 5.41
N ALA A 73 -22.99 10.61 4.23
CA ALA A 73 -23.09 11.29 2.94
C ALA A 73 -24.50 11.86 2.69
N MET A 74 -25.55 11.09 3.01
CA MET A 74 -26.95 11.52 2.84
C MET A 74 -27.34 12.61 3.84
N VAL A 75 -26.91 12.50 5.10
CA VAL A 75 -27.31 13.45 6.17
C VAL A 75 -26.49 14.73 6.12
N ILE A 76 -25.17 14.65 5.99
CA ILE A 76 -24.26 15.79 6.08
C ILE A 76 -24.12 16.50 4.73
N GLU A 77 -23.90 15.73 3.64
CA GLU A 77 -23.65 16.26 2.30
C GLU A 77 -24.91 16.32 1.41
N LYS A 78 -26.04 15.85 1.95
CA LYS A 78 -27.34 15.81 1.22
C LYS A 78 -27.27 15.03 -0.10
N LYS A 79 -26.36 14.06 -0.19
CA LYS A 79 -26.24 13.19 -1.37
C LYS A 79 -27.43 12.26 -1.46
N LYS A 80 -27.82 11.91 -2.69
CA LYS A 80 -28.88 10.91 -2.91
C LYS A 80 -28.32 9.51 -2.78
N TRP A 81 -29.16 8.55 -2.40
CA TRP A 81 -28.79 7.13 -2.36
C TRP A 81 -28.11 6.66 -3.65
N GLN A 82 -28.68 7.04 -4.81
CA GLN A 82 -28.14 6.64 -6.11
C GLN A 82 -26.72 7.18 -6.35
N GLU A 83 -26.43 8.42 -5.95
CA GLU A 83 -25.08 9.01 -6.05
C GLU A 83 -24.07 8.24 -5.20
N CYS A 84 -24.47 7.80 -4.00
CA CYS A 84 -23.63 6.99 -3.13
C CYS A 84 -23.36 5.60 -3.75
N LEU A 85 -24.41 4.98 -4.32
CA LEU A 85 -24.28 3.69 -4.98
C LEU A 85 -23.40 3.77 -6.23
N ASP A 86 -23.59 4.81 -7.06
CA ASP A 86 -22.78 5.03 -8.27
C ASP A 86 -21.30 5.26 -7.92
N ALA A 87 -21.03 6.04 -6.88
CA ALA A 87 -19.67 6.27 -6.38
C ALA A 87 -19.02 4.97 -5.85
N ALA A 88 -19.78 4.18 -5.08
CA ALA A 88 -19.35 2.89 -4.57
C ALA A 88 -19.00 1.93 -5.72
N MET A 89 -19.92 1.78 -6.68
CA MET A 89 -19.71 0.90 -7.84
C MET A 89 -18.58 1.40 -8.75
N GLY A 90 -18.43 2.72 -8.88
CA GLY A 90 -17.30 3.33 -9.58
C GLY A 90 -15.97 2.94 -8.97
N SER A 91 -15.85 2.97 -7.65
CA SER A 91 -14.63 2.56 -6.94
C SER A 91 -14.36 1.06 -7.06
N VAL A 92 -15.39 0.21 -6.91
CA VAL A 92 -15.27 -1.24 -7.15
C VAL A 92 -14.79 -1.53 -8.57
N LYS A 93 -15.32 -0.82 -9.57
CA LYS A 93 -14.89 -0.94 -10.96
C LYS A 93 -13.38 -0.66 -11.13
N ASN A 94 -12.84 0.28 -10.38
CA ASN A 94 -11.41 0.62 -10.48
C ASN A 94 -10.50 -0.51 -10.02
N ILE A 95 -10.94 -1.35 -9.07
CA ILE A 95 -10.16 -2.50 -8.58
C ILE A 95 -10.48 -3.82 -9.30
N LEU A 96 -11.38 -3.85 -10.29
CA LEU A 96 -11.75 -5.10 -10.97
C LEU A 96 -10.54 -5.84 -11.57
N VAL A 97 -9.61 -5.09 -12.17
CA VAL A 97 -8.38 -5.68 -12.73
C VAL A 97 -7.59 -6.42 -11.63
N ALA A 98 -7.46 -5.81 -10.44
CA ALA A 98 -6.78 -6.43 -9.31
C ALA A 98 -7.51 -7.69 -8.82
N LEU A 99 -8.85 -7.71 -8.81
CA LEU A 99 -9.63 -8.89 -8.43
C LEU A 99 -9.43 -10.05 -9.41
N PHE A 100 -9.38 -9.78 -10.71
CA PHE A 100 -9.07 -10.82 -11.70
C PHE A 100 -7.63 -11.32 -11.59
N ILE A 101 -6.67 -10.41 -11.38
CA ILE A 101 -5.28 -10.78 -11.10
C ILE A 101 -5.19 -11.70 -9.89
N LEU A 102 -5.97 -11.42 -8.84
CA LEU A 102 -6.00 -12.22 -7.62
C LEU A 102 -6.46 -13.66 -7.90
N MET A 103 -7.54 -13.87 -8.65
CA MET A 103 -7.99 -15.22 -9.02
C MET A 103 -6.89 -16.00 -9.76
N LEU A 104 -6.25 -15.38 -10.73
CA LEU A 104 -5.14 -16.00 -11.46
C LEU A 104 -3.91 -16.22 -10.59
N ALA A 105 -3.65 -15.33 -9.63
CA ALA A 105 -2.53 -15.43 -8.70
C ALA A 105 -2.68 -16.63 -7.76
N TYR A 106 -3.88 -16.90 -7.26
CA TYR A 106 -4.17 -18.11 -6.48
C TYR A 106 -3.99 -19.38 -7.31
N THR A 107 -4.50 -19.39 -8.55
CA THR A 107 -4.26 -20.48 -9.50
C THR A 107 -2.77 -20.71 -9.75
N MET A 108 -2.00 -19.63 -10.00
CA MET A 108 -0.55 -19.72 -10.19
C MET A 108 0.17 -20.25 -8.95
N ALA A 109 -0.23 -19.80 -7.76
CA ALA A 109 0.35 -20.27 -6.51
C ALA A 109 0.12 -21.78 -6.32
N ASN A 110 -1.08 -22.27 -6.59
CA ASN A 110 -1.40 -23.71 -6.57
C ASN A 110 -0.52 -24.48 -7.57
N CYS A 111 -0.43 -24.00 -8.82
CA CYS A 111 0.43 -24.61 -9.84
C CYS A 111 1.91 -24.62 -9.46
N PHE A 112 2.41 -23.55 -8.85
CA PHE A 112 3.81 -23.46 -8.42
C PHE A 112 4.11 -24.42 -7.27
N MET A 113 3.17 -24.60 -6.35
CA MET A 113 3.30 -25.59 -5.28
C MET A 113 3.19 -27.02 -5.80
N GLY A 114 2.14 -27.34 -6.58
CA GLY A 114 1.85 -28.71 -6.97
C GLY A 114 2.74 -29.26 -8.10
N TYR A 115 3.23 -28.42 -9.00
CA TYR A 115 3.96 -28.90 -10.19
C TYR A 115 5.48 -28.84 -10.12
N GLY A 116 6.06 -28.40 -8.99
CA GLY A 116 7.50 -28.47 -8.74
C GLY A 116 8.27 -27.17 -8.96
N VAL A 117 7.61 -26.08 -9.36
CA VAL A 117 8.27 -24.77 -9.53
C VAL A 117 8.79 -24.26 -8.18
N GLY A 118 7.92 -24.24 -7.18
CA GLY A 118 8.28 -23.83 -5.81
C GLY A 118 9.40 -24.69 -5.24
N ALA A 119 9.30 -26.02 -5.37
CA ALA A 119 10.31 -26.96 -4.89
C ALA A 119 11.67 -26.75 -5.55
N ALA A 120 11.73 -26.50 -6.87
CA ALA A 120 12.98 -26.21 -7.56
C ALA A 120 13.68 -24.97 -7.00
N ILE A 121 12.93 -23.90 -6.71
CA ILE A 121 13.48 -22.65 -6.21
C ILE A 121 13.92 -22.79 -4.75
N VAL A 122 13.11 -23.48 -3.93
CA VAL A 122 13.49 -23.81 -2.54
C VAL A 122 14.79 -24.61 -2.51
N ASN A 123 14.93 -25.66 -3.36
CA ASN A 123 16.15 -26.44 -3.46
C ASN A 123 17.37 -25.63 -3.93
N ILE A 124 17.18 -24.65 -4.83
CA ILE A 124 18.26 -23.72 -5.21
C ILE A 124 18.66 -22.86 -4.01
N ALA A 125 17.69 -22.30 -3.28
CA ALA A 125 17.94 -21.44 -2.13
C ALA A 125 18.67 -22.20 -1.00
N LEU A 126 18.27 -23.44 -0.72
CA LEU A 126 18.95 -24.31 0.25
C LEU A 126 20.40 -24.59 -0.16
N LYS A 127 20.67 -24.88 -1.43
CA LYS A 127 22.03 -25.07 -1.95
C LYS A 127 22.88 -23.80 -1.88
N LEU A 128 22.27 -22.62 -1.93
CA LEU A 128 22.93 -21.32 -1.74
C LEU A 128 23.17 -20.98 -0.26
N GLY A 129 22.75 -21.83 0.67
CA GLY A 129 23.00 -21.67 2.10
C GLY A 129 22.08 -20.64 2.78
N VAL A 130 20.85 -20.47 2.30
CA VAL A 130 19.83 -19.66 3.00
C VAL A 130 19.55 -20.30 4.36
N THR A 131 19.50 -19.47 5.41
CA THR A 131 19.33 -19.90 6.80
C THR A 131 18.07 -19.32 7.41
N ALA A 132 17.61 -19.84 8.55
CA ALA A 132 16.49 -19.28 9.30
C ALA A 132 16.62 -17.78 9.56
N LYS A 133 17.84 -17.33 9.91
CA LYS A 133 18.13 -15.92 10.20
C LYS A 133 18.14 -15.03 8.95
N THR A 134 18.45 -15.54 7.78
CA THR A 134 18.67 -14.75 6.56
C THR A 134 17.48 -14.78 5.60
N VAL A 135 16.58 -15.76 5.71
CA VAL A 135 15.49 -15.98 4.75
C VAL A 135 14.60 -14.76 4.56
N ALA A 136 14.23 -14.05 5.63
CA ALA A 136 13.41 -12.85 5.55
C ALA A 136 14.14 -11.70 4.81
N ALA A 137 15.40 -11.42 5.17
CA ALA A 137 16.19 -10.38 4.51
C ALA A 137 16.43 -10.68 3.02
N ILE A 138 16.70 -11.95 2.68
CA ILE A 138 16.85 -12.41 1.30
C ILE A 138 15.50 -12.28 0.57
N GLY A 139 14.41 -12.69 1.20
CA GLY A 139 13.06 -12.53 0.68
C GLY A 139 12.74 -11.09 0.32
N LEU A 140 13.03 -10.14 1.21
CA LEU A 140 12.87 -8.69 0.96
C LEU A 140 13.63 -8.25 -0.31
N ILE A 141 14.90 -8.62 -0.42
CA ILE A 141 15.76 -8.20 -1.54
C ILE A 141 15.29 -8.83 -2.86
N CYS A 142 15.02 -10.15 -2.84
CA CYS A 142 14.57 -10.85 -4.04
C CYS A 142 13.22 -10.34 -4.54
N THR A 143 12.25 -10.16 -3.66
CA THR A 143 10.93 -9.59 -4.03
C THR A 143 11.07 -8.14 -4.47
N GLY A 144 11.95 -7.36 -3.84
CA GLY A 144 12.23 -5.98 -4.26
C GLY A 144 12.78 -5.89 -5.68
N ILE A 145 13.77 -6.70 -6.01
CA ILE A 145 14.34 -6.76 -7.37
C ILE A 145 13.29 -7.21 -8.38
N LEU A 146 12.53 -8.26 -8.05
CA LEU A 146 11.49 -8.78 -8.92
C LEU A 146 10.38 -7.74 -9.14
N SER A 147 9.95 -7.04 -8.10
CA SER A 147 8.90 -6.03 -8.19
C SER A 147 9.32 -4.80 -9.00
N VAL A 148 10.60 -4.38 -8.93
CA VAL A 148 11.13 -3.34 -9.84
C VAL A 148 11.00 -3.76 -11.30
N ALA A 149 11.25 -5.04 -11.58
CA ALA A 149 11.19 -5.58 -12.93
C ALA A 149 9.74 -5.75 -13.43
N THR A 150 8.82 -6.16 -12.56
CA THR A 150 7.40 -6.42 -12.91
C THR A 150 6.53 -5.16 -12.85
N GLY A 151 6.93 -4.15 -12.08
CA GLY A 151 6.16 -2.92 -11.86
C GLY A 151 4.86 -3.15 -11.07
N THR A 152 4.74 -4.24 -10.31
CA THR A 152 3.54 -4.54 -9.53
C THR A 152 3.90 -5.24 -8.21
N SER A 153 3.40 -4.71 -7.11
CA SER A 153 3.52 -5.34 -5.80
C SER A 153 2.62 -6.59 -5.66
N TRP A 154 1.41 -6.53 -6.20
CA TRP A 154 0.41 -7.59 -6.11
C TRP A 154 0.89 -8.89 -6.77
N GLY A 155 1.26 -8.81 -8.06
CA GLY A 155 1.76 -9.97 -8.81
C GLY A 155 3.05 -10.54 -8.23
N THR A 156 3.95 -9.66 -7.78
CA THR A 156 5.23 -10.10 -7.18
C THR A 156 5.02 -10.81 -5.86
N PHE A 157 4.17 -10.28 -4.96
CA PHE A 157 3.88 -10.95 -3.71
C PHE A 157 3.25 -12.32 -3.95
N ALA A 158 2.26 -12.41 -4.84
CA ALA A 158 1.60 -13.67 -5.16
C ALA A 158 2.56 -14.74 -5.71
N ALA A 159 3.53 -14.34 -6.53
CA ALA A 159 4.54 -15.25 -7.06
C ALA A 159 5.57 -15.71 -6.00
N CYS A 160 5.92 -14.82 -5.07
CA CYS A 160 6.99 -15.07 -4.10
C CYS A 160 6.50 -15.72 -2.80
N ALA A 161 5.26 -15.46 -2.38
CA ALA A 161 4.73 -15.95 -1.12
C ALA A 161 4.82 -17.49 -0.96
N PRO A 162 4.36 -18.31 -1.92
CA PRO A 162 4.45 -19.76 -1.79
C PRO A 162 5.88 -20.25 -1.66
N ILE A 163 6.84 -19.55 -2.26
CA ILE A 163 8.24 -19.94 -2.27
C ILE A 163 8.89 -19.59 -0.92
N PHE A 164 8.81 -18.33 -0.52
CA PHE A 164 9.53 -17.84 0.66
C PHE A 164 8.91 -18.28 1.97
N LEU A 165 7.58 -18.47 2.05
CA LEU A 165 6.95 -18.96 3.27
C LEU A 165 7.32 -20.42 3.53
N TRP A 166 7.31 -21.29 2.51
CA TRP A 166 7.75 -22.68 2.65
C TRP A 166 9.26 -22.80 2.81
N LEU A 167 10.07 -21.96 2.14
CA LEU A 167 11.50 -21.89 2.40
C LEU A 167 11.77 -21.50 3.86
N SER A 168 11.05 -20.49 4.39
CA SER A 168 11.16 -20.08 5.79
C SER A 168 10.82 -21.24 6.74
N HIS A 169 9.75 -21.98 6.46
CA HIS A 169 9.37 -23.16 7.21
C HIS A 169 10.49 -24.21 7.25
N ILE A 170 11.00 -24.58 6.09
CA ILE A 170 12.03 -25.63 5.93
C ILE A 170 13.34 -25.28 6.64
N VAL A 171 13.77 -24.02 6.58
CA VAL A 171 15.00 -23.59 7.27
C VAL A 171 14.79 -23.27 8.76
N GLY A 172 13.57 -23.41 9.29
CA GLY A 172 13.22 -23.06 10.67
C GLY A 172 13.17 -21.55 10.92
N GLY A 173 12.87 -20.75 9.89
CA GLY A 173 12.67 -19.32 9.97
C GLY A 173 11.31 -18.95 10.59
N ASP A 174 11.08 -17.66 10.77
CA ASP A 174 9.81 -17.15 11.28
C ASP A 174 8.89 -16.72 10.10
N PRO A 175 7.69 -17.32 9.94
CA PRO A 175 6.80 -17.03 8.82
C PRO A 175 6.22 -15.60 8.89
N TYR A 176 5.98 -15.05 10.08
CA TYR A 176 5.50 -13.68 10.26
C TYR A 176 6.53 -12.66 9.82
N LEU A 177 7.80 -12.88 10.19
CA LEU A 177 8.91 -12.04 9.75
C LEU A 177 9.10 -12.13 8.24
N THR A 178 8.97 -13.33 7.67
CA THR A 178 9.17 -13.59 6.24
C THR A 178 8.05 -12.97 5.40
N VAL A 179 6.77 -13.11 5.79
CA VAL A 179 5.66 -12.50 5.05
C VAL A 179 5.77 -10.98 5.03
N CYS A 180 6.18 -10.35 6.14
CA CYS A 180 6.41 -8.91 6.21
C CYS A 180 7.56 -8.46 5.30
N ALA A 181 8.62 -9.25 5.21
CA ALA A 181 9.76 -8.96 4.37
C ALA A 181 9.40 -8.99 2.88
N ILE A 182 8.72 -10.03 2.41
CA ILE A 182 8.31 -10.14 1.01
C ILE A 182 7.23 -9.11 0.66
N ALA A 183 6.33 -8.75 1.58
CA ALA A 183 5.37 -7.68 1.41
C ALA A 183 6.08 -6.31 1.23
N GLY A 184 7.02 -6.00 2.11
CA GLY A 184 7.82 -4.78 2.02
C GLY A 184 8.68 -4.71 0.74
N GLY A 185 9.28 -5.83 0.34
CA GLY A 185 10.04 -5.92 -0.90
C GLY A 185 9.18 -5.71 -2.15
N SER A 186 8.00 -6.33 -2.20
CA SER A 186 7.09 -6.15 -3.33
C SER A 186 6.67 -4.69 -3.50
N CYS A 187 6.42 -3.96 -2.41
CA CYS A 187 6.11 -2.54 -2.45
C CYS A 187 7.30 -1.64 -2.78
N PHE A 188 8.51 -2.03 -2.38
CA PHE A 188 9.71 -1.28 -2.79
C PHE A 188 9.83 -1.19 -4.31
N GLY A 189 9.65 -2.30 -5.01
CA GLY A 189 9.77 -2.33 -6.45
C GLY A 189 8.64 -1.58 -7.15
N ASP A 190 7.44 -1.65 -6.64
CA ASP A 190 6.30 -0.89 -7.16
C ASP A 190 6.52 0.62 -7.03
N ASN A 191 7.06 1.07 -5.91
CA ASN A 191 7.36 2.48 -5.65
C ASN A 191 8.44 3.09 -6.58
N ILE A 192 9.38 2.28 -7.11
CA ILE A 192 10.44 2.77 -8.02
C ILE A 192 10.39 2.14 -9.41
N GLY A 193 9.37 1.33 -9.72
CA GLY A 193 9.20 0.69 -11.01
C GLY A 193 8.85 1.69 -12.12
N LEU A 194 9.56 1.62 -13.25
CA LEU A 194 9.29 2.48 -14.42
C LEU A 194 7.93 2.22 -15.06
N ILE A 195 7.42 1.01 -14.90
CA ILE A 195 6.15 0.53 -15.47
C ILE A 195 5.03 0.40 -14.42
N SER A 196 5.29 0.83 -13.19
CA SER A 196 4.29 0.83 -12.11
C SER A 196 3.20 1.86 -12.36
N ASP A 197 1.95 1.43 -12.21
CA ASP A 197 0.78 2.28 -12.40
C ASP A 197 0.75 3.43 -11.39
N THR A 198 1.08 3.19 -10.13
CA THR A 198 1.10 4.19 -9.06
C THR A 198 2.17 5.24 -9.32
N THR A 199 3.35 4.80 -9.79
CA THR A 199 4.46 5.66 -10.21
C THR A 199 4.07 6.56 -11.38
N ILE A 200 3.41 6.00 -12.41
CA ILE A 200 3.00 6.74 -13.61
C ILE A 200 1.92 7.77 -13.26
N VAL A 201 0.86 7.35 -12.53
CA VAL A 201 -0.27 8.20 -12.19
C VAL A 201 0.14 9.34 -11.25
N SER A 202 0.90 9.05 -10.19
CA SER A 202 1.38 10.06 -9.25
C SER A 202 2.27 11.12 -9.94
N SER A 203 3.13 10.69 -10.85
CA SER A 203 3.98 11.58 -11.66
C SER A 203 3.15 12.44 -12.61
N GLY A 204 2.17 11.84 -13.29
CA GLY A 204 1.28 12.53 -14.23
C GLY A 204 0.44 13.62 -13.56
N ILE A 205 -0.14 13.36 -12.39
CA ILE A 205 -0.91 14.34 -11.61
C ILE A 205 -0.05 15.56 -11.24
N GLN A 206 1.18 15.33 -10.85
CA GLN A 206 2.09 16.40 -10.47
C GLN A 206 2.75 17.10 -11.69
N GLY A 207 2.62 16.53 -12.88
CA GLY A 207 3.19 17.07 -14.12
C GLY A 207 4.71 16.90 -14.21
N VAL A 208 5.24 15.80 -13.68
CA VAL A 208 6.67 15.47 -13.70
C VAL A 208 6.95 14.21 -14.52
N GLN A 209 8.18 14.11 -15.03
CA GLN A 209 8.61 12.91 -15.75
C GLN A 209 8.86 11.75 -14.76
N VAL A 210 8.39 10.54 -15.11
CA VAL A 210 8.55 9.32 -14.28
C VAL A 210 10.04 9.06 -13.97
N VAL A 211 10.91 9.18 -14.98
CA VAL A 211 12.35 8.96 -14.81
C VAL A 211 12.97 9.96 -13.82
N ASP A 212 12.56 11.23 -13.86
CA ASP A 212 13.08 12.25 -12.95
C ASP A 212 12.61 12.01 -11.53
N ARG A 213 11.35 11.55 -11.37
CA ARG A 213 10.82 11.16 -10.07
C ARG A 213 11.62 9.99 -9.49
N ILE A 214 11.86 8.93 -10.27
CA ILE A 214 12.63 7.77 -9.82
C ILE A 214 14.06 8.17 -9.45
N ARG A 215 14.70 9.04 -10.23
CA ARG A 215 16.02 9.59 -9.88
C ARG A 215 16.00 10.41 -8.60
N HIS A 216 14.93 11.20 -8.39
CA HIS A 216 14.78 12.03 -7.19
C HIS A 216 14.63 11.18 -5.93
N GLN A 217 13.76 10.18 -5.93
CA GLN A 217 13.45 9.37 -4.74
C GLN A 217 14.27 8.08 -4.62
N GLY A 218 14.85 7.57 -5.72
CA GLY A 218 15.46 6.24 -5.76
C GLY A 218 16.58 6.04 -4.73
N VAL A 219 17.42 7.06 -4.51
CA VAL A 219 18.48 6.98 -3.48
C VAL A 219 17.87 6.78 -2.09
N TRP A 220 16.80 7.54 -1.76
CA TRP A 220 16.09 7.38 -0.50
C TRP A 220 15.45 5.99 -0.39
N SER A 221 14.74 5.53 -1.42
CA SER A 221 14.09 4.21 -1.42
C SER A 221 15.09 3.06 -1.26
N VAL A 222 16.23 3.11 -1.95
CA VAL A 222 17.31 2.12 -1.81
C VAL A 222 17.91 2.14 -0.40
N CYS A 223 18.14 3.33 0.19
CA CYS A 223 18.55 3.42 1.59
C CYS A 223 17.54 2.77 2.53
N CYS A 224 16.23 2.97 2.31
CA CYS A 224 15.19 2.32 3.09
C CYS A 224 15.23 0.79 2.94
N LEU A 225 15.43 0.27 1.71
CA LEU A 225 15.56 -1.16 1.47
C LEU A 225 16.75 -1.77 2.21
N ILE A 226 17.91 -1.12 2.15
CA ILE A 226 19.12 -1.59 2.86
C ILE A 226 18.89 -1.58 4.37
N LEU A 227 18.31 -0.50 4.91
CA LEU A 227 18.00 -0.43 6.35
C LEU A 227 16.97 -1.47 6.76
N ALA A 228 15.97 -1.73 5.92
CA ALA A 228 14.99 -2.78 6.17
C ALA A 228 15.62 -4.18 6.13
N ALA A 229 16.51 -4.47 5.16
CA ALA A 229 17.23 -5.74 5.10
C ALA A 229 18.08 -5.98 6.36
N ILE A 230 18.77 -4.93 6.84
CA ILE A 230 19.51 -4.98 8.10
C ILE A 230 18.56 -5.23 9.28
N ALA A 231 17.41 -4.54 9.31
CA ALA A 231 16.42 -4.70 10.38
C ALA A 231 15.87 -6.14 10.42
N PHE A 232 15.54 -6.73 9.27
CA PHE A 232 15.09 -8.12 9.19
C PHE A 232 16.17 -9.10 9.64
N PHE A 233 17.42 -8.90 9.21
CA PHE A 233 18.55 -9.74 9.64
C PHE A 233 18.80 -9.64 11.15
N VAL A 234 18.73 -8.43 11.72
CA VAL A 234 18.89 -8.20 13.16
C VAL A 234 17.71 -8.80 13.93
N ALA A 235 16.47 -8.61 13.46
CA ALA A 235 15.28 -9.18 14.07
C ALA A 235 15.37 -10.71 14.12
N GLY A 236 15.78 -11.37 13.02
CA GLY A 236 16.02 -12.81 13.01
C GLY A 236 17.04 -13.26 14.06
N GLY A 237 18.12 -12.48 14.24
CA GLY A 237 19.10 -12.73 15.29
C GLY A 237 18.54 -12.54 16.71
N LEU A 238 17.75 -11.50 16.95
CA LEU A 238 17.11 -11.23 18.25
C LEU A 238 16.04 -12.27 18.61
N MET A 239 15.39 -12.85 17.62
CA MET A 239 14.44 -13.96 17.77
C MET A 239 15.14 -15.30 18.00
N GLY A 240 16.48 -15.36 17.99
CA GLY A 240 17.25 -16.57 18.19
C GLY A 240 17.25 -17.53 16.99
N LEU A 241 16.90 -17.04 15.79
CA LEU A 241 16.89 -17.88 14.59
C LEU A 241 18.31 -18.30 14.19
N SER A 242 18.46 -19.58 13.79
CA SER A 242 19.76 -20.16 13.44
C SER A 242 20.37 -19.47 12.22
N GLY A 243 21.67 -19.17 12.33
CA GLY A 243 22.50 -18.71 11.21
C GLY A 243 23.24 -19.85 10.50
N GLU A 244 23.03 -21.10 10.91
CA GLU A 244 23.66 -22.28 10.29
C GLU A 244 22.83 -22.74 9.08
N SER A 245 23.51 -23.12 8.01
CA SER A 245 22.83 -23.70 6.85
C SER A 245 22.37 -25.12 7.16
N VAL A 246 21.15 -25.44 6.81
CA VAL A 246 20.58 -26.76 7.05
C VAL A 246 21.07 -27.70 5.96
N SER A 247 21.93 -28.63 6.30
CA SER A 247 22.47 -29.64 5.38
C SER A 247 21.61 -30.90 5.30
N ASN A 248 20.94 -31.26 6.41
CA ASN A 248 19.94 -32.32 6.49
C ASN A 248 18.68 -31.69 7.12
N PHE A 249 17.71 -31.38 6.33
CA PHE A 249 16.44 -30.84 6.81
C PHE A 249 15.37 -31.95 6.79
N ASP A 250 14.64 -32.02 7.87
CA ASP A 250 13.37 -32.76 7.90
C ASP A 250 12.27 -31.76 7.54
N ILE A 251 11.70 -31.92 6.36
CA ILE A 251 10.67 -31.01 5.84
C ILE A 251 9.39 -31.01 6.69
N TYR A 252 9.21 -32.05 7.52
CA TYR A 252 8.07 -32.20 8.42
C TYR A 252 8.41 -31.84 9.88
N ALA A 253 9.65 -31.47 10.20
CA ALA A 253 10.15 -31.31 11.58
C ALA A 253 9.32 -30.35 12.45
N ASN A 254 8.69 -29.34 11.84
CA ASN A 254 7.90 -28.31 12.53
C ASN A 254 6.39 -28.47 12.30
N LEU A 255 5.94 -29.59 11.73
CA LEU A 255 4.52 -29.90 11.53
C LEU A 255 4.07 -30.94 12.54
N THR A 256 2.95 -30.66 13.22
CA THR A 256 2.25 -31.64 14.03
C THR A 256 1.41 -32.55 13.15
N ASP A 257 1.06 -33.75 13.64
CA ASP A 257 0.16 -34.66 12.90
C ASP A 257 -1.17 -33.98 12.57
N ASP A 258 -1.71 -33.16 13.49
CA ASP A 258 -2.94 -32.38 13.26
C ASP A 258 -2.74 -31.32 12.16
N ALA A 259 -1.58 -30.66 12.09
CA ALA A 259 -1.29 -29.70 11.03
C ALA A 259 -1.14 -30.40 9.67
N ILE A 260 -0.51 -31.58 9.62
CA ILE A 260 -0.41 -32.37 8.38
C ILE A 260 -1.80 -32.78 7.91
N ALA A 261 -2.65 -33.31 8.80
CA ALA A 261 -4.02 -33.70 8.46
C ALA A 261 -4.85 -32.50 7.97
N TYR A 262 -4.71 -31.34 8.62
CA TYR A 262 -5.37 -30.12 8.18
C TYR A 262 -4.92 -29.67 6.78
N ILE A 263 -3.60 -29.73 6.49
CA ILE A 263 -3.05 -29.36 5.18
C ILE A 263 -3.53 -30.37 4.12
N GLU A 264 -3.54 -31.65 4.42
CA GLU A 264 -4.01 -32.70 3.51
C GLU A 264 -5.47 -32.49 3.12
N GLU A 265 -6.34 -32.11 4.07
CA GLU A 265 -7.75 -31.87 3.82
C GLU A 265 -8.01 -30.55 3.07
N ASN A 266 -7.27 -29.49 3.43
CA ASN A 266 -7.59 -28.13 2.97
C ASN A 266 -6.63 -27.58 1.90
N LYS A 267 -5.38 -28.12 1.78
CA LYS A 267 -4.34 -27.59 0.90
C LYS A 267 -3.32 -28.65 0.48
N ALA A 268 -3.78 -29.76 -0.08
CA ALA A 268 -2.93 -30.90 -0.47
C ALA A 268 -1.72 -30.51 -1.35
N VAL A 269 -1.86 -29.50 -2.20
CA VAL A 269 -0.76 -28.98 -3.04
C VAL A 269 0.46 -28.47 -2.24
N ALA A 270 0.28 -28.12 -0.96
CA ALA A 270 1.38 -27.73 -0.09
C ALA A 270 2.20 -28.96 0.36
N LEU A 271 1.56 -30.10 0.57
CA LEU A 271 2.26 -31.37 0.82
C LEU A 271 3.01 -31.85 -0.43
N ASP A 272 2.42 -31.62 -1.62
CA ASP A 272 3.13 -31.92 -2.89
C ASP A 272 4.42 -31.12 -2.98
N LEU A 273 4.41 -29.82 -2.64
CA LEU A 273 5.61 -29.00 -2.60
C LEU A 273 6.67 -29.57 -1.65
N LEU A 274 6.28 -29.92 -0.41
CA LEU A 274 7.20 -30.48 0.58
C LEU A 274 7.81 -31.80 0.11
N ASN A 275 6.98 -32.73 -0.38
CA ASN A 275 7.44 -34.01 -0.92
C ASN A 275 8.41 -33.81 -2.11
N GLN A 276 8.13 -32.86 -2.98
CA GLN A 276 8.99 -32.55 -4.12
C GLN A 276 10.30 -31.88 -3.70
N VAL A 277 10.34 -31.11 -2.61
CA VAL A 277 11.58 -30.58 -2.04
C VAL A 277 12.46 -31.72 -1.50
N ASP A 278 11.86 -32.68 -0.79
CA ASP A 278 12.56 -33.83 -0.21
C ASP A 278 13.13 -34.76 -1.30
N GLN A 279 12.31 -35.13 -2.27
CA GLN A 279 12.71 -35.99 -3.38
C GLN A 279 13.71 -35.31 -4.35
N GLY A 280 13.69 -33.98 -4.35
CA GLY A 280 14.41 -33.17 -5.32
C GLY A 280 13.70 -33.11 -6.67
N VAL A 281 13.69 -31.95 -7.28
CA VAL A 281 13.14 -31.73 -8.62
C VAL A 281 14.19 -31.19 -9.58
N ALA A 282 13.98 -31.39 -10.87
CA ALA A 282 14.88 -30.92 -11.89
C ALA A 282 14.93 -29.38 -11.92
N LEU A 283 16.12 -28.80 -12.08
CA LEU A 283 16.33 -27.34 -12.07
C LEU A 283 15.52 -26.59 -13.14
N TYR A 284 15.20 -27.25 -14.28
CA TYR A 284 14.37 -26.62 -15.32
C TYR A 284 12.95 -26.29 -14.84
N MET A 285 12.49 -26.87 -13.72
CA MET A 285 11.20 -26.52 -13.12
C MET A 285 11.18 -25.09 -12.56
N ALA A 286 12.31 -24.41 -12.44
CA ALA A 286 12.34 -22.98 -12.13
C ALA A 286 12.01 -22.08 -13.35
N LEU A 287 12.02 -22.61 -14.58
CA LEU A 287 11.79 -21.84 -15.81
C LEU A 287 10.44 -21.11 -15.86
N PRO A 288 9.31 -21.63 -15.34
CA PRO A 288 8.05 -20.89 -15.32
C PRO A 288 8.15 -19.55 -14.59
N LEU A 289 8.82 -19.52 -13.42
CA LEU A 289 9.05 -18.26 -12.70
C LEU A 289 9.98 -17.33 -13.52
N VAL A 290 11.05 -17.87 -14.09
CA VAL A 290 11.96 -17.09 -14.96
C VAL A 290 11.20 -16.50 -16.13
N LEU A 291 10.29 -17.26 -16.75
CA LEU A 291 9.44 -16.80 -17.87
C LEU A 291 8.54 -15.63 -17.42
N VAL A 292 7.87 -15.75 -16.27
CA VAL A 292 7.05 -14.67 -15.70
C VAL A 292 7.87 -13.40 -15.54
N VAL A 293 9.08 -13.52 -14.97
CA VAL A 293 9.99 -12.39 -14.75
C VAL A 293 10.43 -11.76 -16.06
N VAL A 294 10.85 -12.56 -17.02
CA VAL A 294 11.31 -12.08 -18.34
C VAL A 294 10.20 -11.35 -19.07
N LEU A 295 8.99 -11.90 -19.11
CA LEU A 295 7.84 -11.27 -19.75
C LEU A 295 7.46 -9.94 -19.05
N ALA A 296 7.52 -9.91 -17.72
CA ALA A 296 7.27 -8.69 -16.98
C ALA A 296 8.32 -7.60 -17.29
N ILE A 297 9.61 -7.95 -17.33
CA ILE A 297 10.70 -7.02 -17.73
C ILE A 297 10.50 -6.52 -19.17
N MET A 298 9.95 -7.35 -20.07
CA MET A 298 9.59 -6.97 -21.44
C MET A 298 8.36 -6.05 -21.52
N GLY A 299 7.70 -5.74 -20.39
CA GLY A 299 6.51 -4.89 -20.34
C GLY A 299 5.21 -5.60 -20.73
N VAL A 300 5.19 -6.92 -20.70
CA VAL A 300 3.97 -7.70 -20.92
C VAL A 300 3.04 -7.50 -19.73
N ASN A 301 1.74 -7.37 -19.97
CA ASN A 301 0.78 -7.12 -18.90
C ASN A 301 0.72 -8.28 -17.89
N THR A 302 0.34 -7.96 -16.65
CA THR A 302 0.33 -8.90 -15.51
C THR A 302 -0.52 -10.15 -15.77
N PHE A 303 -1.66 -10.03 -16.47
CA PHE A 303 -2.49 -11.19 -16.83
C PHE A 303 -1.73 -12.21 -17.67
N ALA A 304 -1.05 -11.73 -18.73
CA ALA A 304 -0.30 -12.59 -19.61
C ALA A 304 0.94 -13.18 -18.90
N CYS A 305 1.59 -12.42 -18.01
CA CYS A 305 2.69 -12.93 -17.21
C CYS A 305 2.24 -14.08 -16.30
N ILE A 306 1.18 -13.89 -15.51
CA ILE A 306 0.64 -14.91 -14.61
C ILE A 306 0.11 -16.10 -15.42
N GLY A 307 -0.66 -15.86 -16.49
CA GLY A 307 -1.14 -16.91 -17.38
C GLY A 307 -0.02 -17.75 -17.99
N SER A 308 1.10 -17.11 -18.38
CA SER A 308 2.28 -17.83 -18.89
C SER A 308 2.93 -18.69 -17.80
N GLY A 309 2.96 -18.22 -16.56
CA GLY A 309 3.43 -18.98 -15.40
C GLY A 309 2.58 -20.22 -15.17
N ILE A 310 1.25 -20.07 -15.18
CA ILE A 310 0.30 -21.19 -15.03
C ILE A 310 0.50 -22.23 -16.15
N VAL A 311 0.45 -21.80 -17.41
CA VAL A 311 0.53 -22.70 -18.56
C VAL A 311 1.90 -23.40 -18.63
N SER A 312 3.00 -22.65 -18.43
CA SER A 312 4.35 -23.23 -18.49
C SER A 312 4.62 -24.19 -17.33
N SER A 313 4.12 -23.91 -16.12
CA SER A 313 4.26 -24.82 -14.97
C SER A 313 3.49 -26.13 -15.22
N TYR A 314 2.29 -26.08 -15.76
CA TYR A 314 1.53 -27.28 -16.17
C TYR A 314 2.25 -28.09 -17.23
N ILE A 315 2.70 -27.44 -18.31
CA ILE A 315 3.42 -28.12 -19.41
C ILE A 315 4.68 -28.81 -18.90
N LEU A 316 5.53 -28.09 -18.15
CA LEU A 316 6.76 -28.66 -17.60
C LEU A 316 6.47 -29.73 -16.56
N GLY A 317 5.43 -29.56 -15.73
CA GLY A 317 4.96 -30.57 -14.80
C GLY A 317 4.53 -31.86 -15.47
N ARG A 318 3.88 -31.76 -16.66
CA ARG A 318 3.56 -32.95 -17.48
C ARG A 318 4.82 -33.70 -17.94
N PHE A 319 5.87 -32.98 -18.34
CA PHE A 319 7.16 -33.60 -18.71
C PHE A 319 7.91 -34.18 -17.50
N ALA A 320 7.81 -33.52 -16.35
CA ALA A 320 8.44 -33.97 -15.11
C ALA A 320 7.66 -35.11 -14.40
N GLY A 321 6.41 -35.37 -14.80
CA GLY A 321 5.54 -36.33 -14.15
C GLY A 321 4.87 -35.82 -12.86
N THR A 322 4.94 -34.53 -12.56
CA THR A 322 4.33 -33.87 -11.41
C THR A 322 2.93 -33.35 -11.66
N ALA A 323 2.53 -33.15 -12.95
CA ALA A 323 1.19 -32.68 -13.30
C ALA A 323 0.31 -33.82 -13.80
N GLY A 324 -0.96 -33.84 -13.34
CA GLY A 324 -2.00 -34.77 -13.73
C GLY A 324 -2.63 -34.47 -15.10
N SER A 325 -3.85 -34.96 -15.34
CA SER A 325 -4.59 -34.70 -16.57
C SER A 325 -5.00 -33.22 -16.71
N VAL A 326 -5.51 -32.84 -17.89
CA VAL A 326 -6.10 -31.49 -18.08
C VAL A 326 -7.32 -31.30 -17.18
N GLN A 327 -8.11 -32.35 -16.95
CA GLN A 327 -9.27 -32.27 -16.04
C GLN A 327 -8.82 -32.02 -14.61
N ASP A 328 -7.77 -32.70 -14.15
CA ASP A 328 -7.17 -32.47 -12.84
C ASP A 328 -6.67 -31.01 -12.69
N PHE A 329 -6.00 -30.47 -13.71
CA PHE A 329 -5.60 -29.05 -13.74
C PHE A 329 -6.81 -28.11 -13.61
N LEU A 330 -7.89 -28.38 -14.33
CA LEU A 330 -9.08 -27.51 -14.30
C LEU A 330 -9.79 -27.57 -12.95
N ASP A 331 -9.93 -28.75 -12.35
CA ASP A 331 -10.70 -28.95 -11.12
C ASP A 331 -9.87 -28.59 -9.87
N ASN A 332 -8.66 -29.12 -9.76
CA ASN A 332 -7.88 -29.06 -8.53
C ASN A 332 -6.93 -27.85 -8.44
N PHE A 333 -6.67 -27.17 -9.57
CA PHE A 333 -5.77 -26.00 -9.58
C PHE A 333 -6.47 -24.73 -10.01
N MET A 334 -7.17 -24.73 -11.14
CA MET A 334 -7.81 -23.53 -11.66
C MET A 334 -9.09 -23.20 -10.88
N TYR A 335 -10.02 -24.15 -10.78
CA TYR A 335 -11.27 -23.96 -10.03
C TYR A 335 -10.99 -23.67 -8.56
N SER A 336 -10.18 -24.49 -7.91
CA SER A 336 -9.78 -24.31 -6.51
C SER A 336 -9.15 -22.93 -6.26
N GLY A 337 -8.24 -22.46 -7.12
CA GLY A 337 -7.65 -21.14 -6.98
C GLY A 337 -8.66 -19.99 -7.10
N ILE A 338 -9.61 -20.09 -8.04
CA ILE A 338 -10.68 -19.09 -8.19
C ILE A 338 -11.65 -19.13 -7.00
N GLU A 339 -12.03 -20.33 -6.52
CA GLU A 339 -12.93 -20.52 -5.38
C GLU A 339 -12.32 -19.94 -4.09
N GLU A 340 -11.06 -20.24 -3.80
CA GLU A 340 -10.34 -19.68 -2.65
C GLU A 340 -10.28 -18.14 -2.69
N ALA A 341 -9.95 -17.56 -3.85
CA ALA A 341 -9.94 -16.10 -4.00
C ALA A 341 -11.35 -15.50 -3.77
N GLY A 342 -12.40 -16.19 -4.26
CA GLY A 342 -13.80 -15.75 -4.14
C GLY A 342 -14.38 -15.89 -2.74
N GLY A 343 -13.84 -16.79 -1.91
CA GLY A 343 -14.40 -17.12 -0.61
C GLY A 343 -14.36 -15.99 0.42
N TRP A 344 -13.25 -15.29 0.54
CA TRP A 344 -13.08 -14.24 1.55
C TRP A 344 -12.49 -12.94 0.96
N VAL A 345 -11.36 -13.01 0.25
CA VAL A 345 -10.58 -11.81 -0.06
C VAL A 345 -11.25 -10.90 -1.10
N ILE A 346 -11.83 -11.47 -2.15
CA ILE A 346 -12.52 -10.68 -3.20
C ILE A 346 -13.73 -9.93 -2.64
N PRO A 347 -14.69 -10.58 -1.94
CA PRO A 347 -15.81 -9.86 -1.34
C PRO A 347 -15.37 -8.78 -0.35
N MET A 348 -14.37 -9.06 0.49
CA MET A 348 -13.81 -8.07 1.42
C MET A 348 -13.27 -6.85 0.67
N MET A 349 -12.45 -7.05 -0.36
CA MET A 349 -11.88 -5.96 -1.16
C MET A 349 -12.96 -5.14 -1.86
N MET A 350 -14.02 -5.77 -2.36
CA MET A 350 -15.15 -5.07 -2.98
C MET A 350 -15.87 -4.15 -1.99
N TRP A 351 -16.12 -4.60 -0.74
CA TRP A 351 -16.75 -3.78 0.28
C TRP A 351 -15.86 -2.61 0.74
N VAL A 352 -14.55 -2.85 0.90
CA VAL A 352 -13.59 -1.80 1.25
C VAL A 352 -13.52 -0.75 0.13
N ALA A 353 -13.47 -1.17 -1.13
CA ALA A 353 -13.49 -0.25 -2.27
C ALA A 353 -14.80 0.54 -2.38
N ALA A 354 -15.95 -0.11 -2.15
CA ALA A 354 -17.25 0.55 -2.12
C ALA A 354 -17.31 1.63 -1.03
N PHE A 355 -16.79 1.32 0.16
CA PHE A 355 -16.63 2.28 1.25
C PHE A 355 -15.77 3.48 0.83
N GLY A 356 -14.59 3.23 0.24
CA GLY A 356 -13.69 4.26 -0.27
C GLY A 356 -14.36 5.19 -1.30
N GLY A 357 -15.18 4.64 -2.19
CA GLY A 357 -15.94 5.40 -3.19
C GLY A 357 -16.92 6.41 -2.58
N VAL A 358 -17.65 6.01 -1.52
CA VAL A 358 -18.54 6.92 -0.79
C VAL A 358 -17.76 8.00 -0.02
N MET A 359 -16.62 7.62 0.56
CA MET A 359 -15.70 8.57 1.22
C MET A 359 -15.19 9.63 0.24
N GLN A 360 -14.81 9.23 -0.96
CA GLN A 360 -14.38 10.13 -2.03
C GLN A 360 -15.51 11.10 -2.44
N LEU A 361 -16.76 10.62 -2.59
CA LEU A 361 -17.93 11.42 -2.93
C LEU A 361 -18.19 12.57 -1.94
N MET A 362 -17.82 12.41 -0.68
CA MET A 362 -18.02 13.41 0.37
C MET A 362 -17.01 14.58 0.33
N ASP A 363 -15.98 14.53 -0.51
CA ASP A 363 -14.92 15.56 -0.61
C ASP A 363 -14.37 15.99 0.78
N SER A 364 -13.98 14.98 1.57
CA SER A 364 -13.67 15.15 3.00
C SER A 364 -12.33 15.87 3.24
N PHE A 365 -11.48 16.03 2.22
CA PHE A 365 -10.08 16.46 2.37
C PHE A 365 -9.85 17.96 2.19
N GLN A 366 -10.76 18.72 1.54
CA GLN A 366 -10.62 20.16 1.30
C GLN A 366 -10.50 20.99 2.59
N PRO A 367 -11.26 20.74 3.67
CA PRO A 367 -11.07 21.45 4.93
C PRO A 367 -9.69 21.23 5.55
N LEU A 368 -9.14 20.01 5.44
CA LEU A 368 -7.79 19.69 5.91
C LEU A 368 -6.71 20.41 5.11
N ALA A 369 -6.86 20.52 3.80
CA ALA A 369 -5.96 21.28 2.93
C ALA A 369 -5.86 22.76 3.34
N LYS A 370 -7.00 23.39 3.64
CA LYS A 370 -7.05 24.79 4.15
C LYS A 370 -6.39 24.92 5.52
N LEU A 371 -6.58 23.95 6.41
CA LEU A 371 -5.94 23.91 7.73
C LEU A 371 -4.42 23.81 7.59
N ILE A 372 -3.93 22.91 6.73
CA ILE A 372 -2.49 22.72 6.45
C ILE A 372 -1.85 24.04 6.01
N ALA A 373 -2.45 24.75 5.07
CA ALA A 373 -1.95 26.04 4.61
C ALA A 373 -1.85 27.08 5.75
N LYS A 374 -2.83 27.05 6.69
CA LYS A 374 -2.88 27.96 7.84
C LYS A 374 -1.81 27.67 8.88
N ILE A 375 -1.62 26.40 9.27
CA ILE A 375 -0.70 25.97 10.34
C ILE A 375 0.77 25.88 9.91
N SER A 376 1.05 25.85 8.63
CA SER A 376 2.43 25.75 8.11
C SER A 376 3.17 27.06 8.26
N PHE A 377 4.36 27.06 8.89
CA PHE A 377 5.21 28.24 9.07
C PHE A 377 6.38 28.34 8.08
N LYS A 378 6.78 27.22 7.49
CA LYS A 378 7.85 27.07 6.49
C LYS A 378 7.37 26.15 5.38
N VAL A 379 7.99 26.24 4.20
CA VAL A 379 7.65 25.38 3.05
C VAL A 379 7.80 23.89 3.40
N ARG A 380 8.86 23.50 4.10
CA ARG A 380 9.05 22.11 4.57
C ARG A 380 7.93 21.60 5.47
N HIS A 381 7.32 22.47 6.30
CA HIS A 381 6.18 22.09 7.13
C HIS A 381 4.94 21.84 6.28
N LEU A 382 4.69 22.70 5.27
CA LEU A 382 3.59 22.49 4.33
C LEU A 382 3.75 21.18 3.58
N LEU A 383 4.95 20.88 3.08
CA LEU A 383 5.25 19.63 2.41
C LEU A 383 5.12 18.41 3.34
N GLY A 384 5.59 18.51 4.57
CA GLY A 384 5.41 17.44 5.56
C GLY A 384 3.94 17.15 5.85
N TRP A 385 3.11 18.19 5.94
CA TRP A 385 1.66 18.03 6.07
C TRP A 385 0.99 17.49 4.80
N ASN A 386 1.51 17.78 3.60
CA ASN A 386 1.06 17.12 2.38
C ASN A 386 1.29 15.60 2.43
N ALA A 387 2.46 15.17 2.92
CA ALA A 387 2.73 13.75 3.13
C ALA A 387 1.78 13.10 4.15
N VAL A 388 1.52 13.80 5.28
CA VAL A 388 0.51 13.33 6.26
C VAL A 388 -0.88 13.25 5.64
N LEU A 389 -1.26 14.22 4.80
CA LEU A 389 -2.55 14.21 4.11
C LEU A 389 -2.68 13.02 3.14
N CYS A 390 -1.60 12.65 2.44
CA CYS A 390 -1.57 11.44 1.61
C CYS A 390 -1.80 10.18 2.47
N LEU A 391 -1.12 10.06 3.61
CA LEU A 391 -1.28 8.91 4.51
C LEU A 391 -2.71 8.83 5.10
N LEU A 392 -3.26 9.97 5.55
CA LEU A 392 -4.64 10.04 6.06
C LEU A 392 -5.66 9.74 4.95
N GLY A 393 -5.41 10.22 3.73
CA GLY A 393 -6.23 9.92 2.56
C GLY A 393 -6.22 8.44 2.23
N ASN A 394 -5.05 7.81 2.31
CA ASN A 394 -4.89 6.38 2.10
C ASN A 394 -5.68 5.58 3.16
N ALA A 395 -5.58 5.95 4.43
CA ALA A 395 -6.35 5.34 5.49
C ALA A 395 -7.88 5.51 5.34
N ALA A 396 -8.31 6.67 4.85
CA ALA A 396 -9.72 6.98 4.68
C ALA A 396 -10.34 6.35 3.43
N LEU A 397 -9.57 6.22 2.35
CA LEU A 397 -10.03 5.65 1.08
C LEU A 397 -9.76 4.15 0.99
N SER A 398 -8.83 3.64 1.82
CA SER A 398 -8.46 2.22 1.91
C SER A 398 -7.96 1.59 0.59
N ASP A 399 -7.59 2.45 -0.36
CA ASP A 399 -7.07 2.10 -1.68
C ASP A 399 -6.02 3.12 -2.12
N GLU A 400 -4.85 2.65 -2.54
CA GLU A 400 -3.71 3.53 -2.87
C GLU A 400 -3.95 4.35 -4.14
N MET A 401 -4.55 3.74 -5.17
CA MET A 401 -4.83 4.45 -6.41
C MET A 401 -5.91 5.52 -6.20
N ALA A 402 -6.96 5.20 -5.45
CA ALA A 402 -7.97 6.18 -5.04
C ALA A 402 -7.35 7.33 -4.24
N GLN A 403 -6.39 7.03 -3.35
CA GLN A 403 -5.63 8.05 -2.61
C GLN A 403 -4.81 8.93 -3.56
N ILE A 404 -4.03 8.35 -4.48
CA ILE A 404 -3.19 9.10 -5.43
C ILE A 404 -4.05 10.04 -6.27
N VAL A 405 -5.15 9.55 -6.83
CA VAL A 405 -6.03 10.32 -7.71
C VAL A 405 -6.80 11.41 -6.96
N THR A 406 -7.19 11.16 -5.70
CA THR A 406 -7.99 12.10 -4.90
C THR A 406 -7.11 13.14 -4.19
N ILE A 407 -6.05 12.70 -3.53
CA ILE A 407 -5.19 13.58 -2.71
C ILE A 407 -4.09 14.24 -3.54
N GLY A 408 -3.61 13.58 -4.58
CA GLY A 408 -2.57 14.12 -5.46
C GLY A 408 -2.87 15.52 -6.00
N PRO A 409 -4.06 15.78 -6.61
CA PRO A 409 -4.46 17.13 -7.03
C PRO A 409 -4.57 18.13 -5.86
N VAL A 410 -5.04 17.67 -4.69
CA VAL A 410 -5.19 18.53 -3.50
C VAL A 410 -3.83 19.04 -3.02
N ILE A 411 -2.83 18.16 -2.85
CA ILE A 411 -1.49 18.57 -2.41
C ILE A 411 -0.76 19.40 -3.46
N LYS A 412 -1.02 19.16 -4.75
CA LYS A 412 -0.55 20.01 -5.84
C LYS A 412 -1.07 21.43 -5.69
N GLN A 413 -2.39 21.58 -5.59
CA GLN A 413 -3.07 22.87 -5.43
C GLN A 413 -2.59 23.59 -4.15
N VAL A 414 -2.53 22.88 -3.01
CA VAL A 414 -2.01 23.45 -1.74
C VAL A 414 -0.61 24.01 -1.92
N THR A 415 0.25 23.31 -2.66
CA THR A 415 1.63 23.77 -2.91
C THR A 415 1.65 24.97 -3.85
N GLU A 416 0.95 24.92 -4.97
CA GLU A 416 0.91 26.00 -5.99
C GLU A 416 0.28 27.28 -5.43
N ASP A 417 -0.79 27.18 -4.65
CA ASP A 417 -1.47 28.33 -4.07
C ASP A 417 -0.67 29.03 -2.97
N ASN A 418 0.11 28.27 -2.17
CA ASN A 418 0.72 28.79 -0.95
C ASN A 418 2.24 28.98 -1.03
N VAL A 419 2.93 28.42 -2.03
CA VAL A 419 4.39 28.51 -2.15
C VAL A 419 4.76 29.39 -3.34
N TYR A 420 5.64 30.35 -3.08
CA TYR A 420 6.37 31.10 -4.11
C TYR A 420 7.66 30.34 -4.43
N CYS A 421 7.97 30.22 -5.71
CA CYS A 421 9.22 29.64 -6.21
C CYS A 421 9.93 30.68 -7.08
N GLU A 422 11.21 30.92 -6.82
CA GLU A 422 12.04 31.90 -7.56
C GLU A 422 12.21 31.47 -9.02
N ASN A 423 12.27 30.16 -9.28
CA ASN A 423 12.51 29.61 -10.61
C ASN A 423 11.74 28.31 -10.85
N GLU A 424 11.62 27.93 -12.14
CA GLU A 424 10.91 26.72 -12.55
C GLU A 424 11.57 25.42 -12.03
N LYS A 425 12.89 25.41 -11.83
CA LYS A 425 13.61 24.25 -11.29
C LYS A 425 13.20 23.97 -9.85
N ALA A 426 13.04 25.01 -9.03
CA ALA A 426 12.55 24.88 -7.66
C ALA A 426 11.10 24.36 -7.65
N ARG A 427 10.23 24.91 -8.51
CA ARG A 427 8.85 24.44 -8.67
C ARG A 427 8.79 22.97 -9.05
N TYR A 428 9.60 22.55 -10.04
CA TYR A 428 9.67 21.18 -10.50
C TYR A 428 10.11 20.20 -9.40
N LYS A 429 11.10 20.60 -8.56
CA LYS A 429 11.52 19.80 -7.40
C LYS A 429 10.42 19.64 -6.35
N LEU A 430 9.60 20.67 -6.11
CA LEU A 430 8.43 20.55 -5.23
C LEU A 430 7.41 19.57 -5.80
N ALA A 431 7.17 19.62 -7.11
CA ALA A 431 6.27 18.68 -7.79
C ALA A 431 6.80 17.23 -7.73
N LEU A 432 8.11 17.00 -7.91
CA LEU A 432 8.75 15.69 -7.73
C LEU A 432 8.53 15.16 -6.32
N ARG A 433 8.65 16.00 -5.29
CA ARG A 433 8.42 15.61 -3.90
C ARG A 433 6.95 15.28 -3.64
N ASN A 434 6.01 16.06 -4.16
CA ASN A 434 4.58 15.75 -4.05
C ASN A 434 4.23 14.44 -4.77
N ALA A 435 4.83 14.16 -5.94
CA ALA A 435 4.68 12.88 -6.61
C ALA A 435 5.19 11.71 -5.75
N THR A 436 6.34 11.91 -5.07
CA THR A 436 6.87 10.95 -4.09
C THR A 436 5.89 10.73 -2.93
N PHE A 437 5.27 11.79 -2.39
CA PHE A 437 4.28 11.64 -1.32
C PHE A 437 3.04 10.87 -1.78
N GLY A 438 2.50 11.20 -2.96
CA GLY A 438 1.34 10.50 -3.51
C GLY A 438 1.57 9.00 -3.59
N ASP A 439 2.69 8.60 -4.14
CA ASP A 439 3.00 7.20 -4.33
C ASP A 439 3.54 6.51 -3.07
N ALA A 440 4.58 7.03 -2.43
CA ALA A 440 5.21 6.36 -1.29
C ALA A 440 4.27 6.24 -0.06
N MET A 441 3.45 7.27 0.22
CA MET A 441 2.46 7.21 1.28
C MET A 441 1.23 6.38 0.87
N GLY A 442 1.00 6.17 -0.44
CA GLY A 442 0.10 5.18 -0.99
C GLY A 442 0.63 3.77 -0.76
N VAL A 443 1.72 3.41 -1.43
CA VAL A 443 2.26 2.04 -1.49
C VAL A 443 2.78 1.54 -0.13
N PHE A 444 3.67 2.28 0.54
CA PHE A 444 4.19 1.87 1.85
C PHE A 444 3.19 2.15 2.98
N GLY A 445 2.45 3.27 2.89
CA GLY A 445 1.45 3.63 3.89
C GLY A 445 0.32 2.62 3.98
N SER A 446 -0.12 2.04 2.87
CA SER A 446 -1.14 1.01 2.82
C SER A 446 -0.83 -0.20 3.70
N GLN A 447 0.45 -0.54 3.84
CA GLN A 447 0.91 -1.68 4.62
C GLN A 447 0.95 -1.43 6.14
N LEU A 448 0.63 -0.23 6.58
CA LEU A 448 0.52 0.15 7.99
C LEU A 448 -0.93 0.44 8.41
N ILE A 449 -1.90 0.20 7.53
CA ILE A 449 -3.33 0.48 7.74
C ILE A 449 -4.07 -0.85 7.78
N PRO A 450 -4.58 -1.31 8.95
CA PRO A 450 -5.13 -2.66 9.13
C PRO A 450 -6.29 -3.01 8.18
N TRP A 451 -7.11 -2.03 7.80
CA TRP A 451 -8.28 -2.20 6.95
C TRP A 451 -8.02 -1.95 5.46
N HIS A 452 -6.76 -1.76 5.06
CA HIS A 452 -6.43 -1.48 3.67
C HIS A 452 -6.53 -2.73 2.80
N VAL A 453 -6.99 -2.57 1.55
CA VAL A 453 -7.13 -3.67 0.58
C VAL A 453 -5.81 -4.43 0.35
N TYR A 454 -4.66 -3.74 0.42
CA TYR A 454 -3.33 -4.36 0.31
C TYR A 454 -3.08 -5.44 1.35
N LEU A 455 -3.37 -5.14 2.62
CA LEU A 455 -3.16 -6.11 3.69
C LEU A 455 -4.14 -7.29 3.57
N GLY A 456 -5.38 -7.02 3.14
CA GLY A 456 -6.33 -8.07 2.83
C GLY A 456 -5.82 -9.02 1.74
N PHE A 457 -5.25 -8.46 0.67
CA PHE A 457 -4.65 -9.25 -0.40
C PHE A 457 -3.48 -10.12 0.12
N TYR A 458 -2.56 -9.53 0.89
CA TYR A 458 -1.41 -10.28 1.40
C TYR A 458 -1.79 -11.38 2.37
N VAL A 459 -2.72 -11.09 3.29
CA VAL A 459 -3.27 -12.09 4.21
C VAL A 459 -3.96 -13.21 3.45
N GLY A 460 -4.78 -12.86 2.44
CA GLY A 460 -5.47 -13.85 1.62
C GLY A 460 -4.51 -14.80 0.90
N ILE A 461 -3.50 -14.25 0.20
CA ILE A 461 -2.49 -15.08 -0.48
C ILE A 461 -1.70 -15.91 0.55
N ALA A 462 -1.24 -15.30 1.66
CA ALA A 462 -0.46 -16.03 2.67
C ALA A 462 -1.24 -17.18 3.28
N ALA A 463 -2.52 -16.99 3.60
CA ALA A 463 -3.39 -18.04 4.11
C ALA A 463 -3.60 -19.18 3.09
N ALA A 464 -3.75 -18.83 1.81
CA ALA A 464 -3.93 -19.81 0.75
C ALA A 464 -2.69 -20.66 0.50
N VAL A 465 -1.49 -20.08 0.58
CA VAL A 465 -0.25 -20.79 0.25
C VAL A 465 0.43 -21.44 1.45
N TYR A 466 0.20 -20.91 2.66
CA TYR A 466 0.85 -21.38 3.88
C TYR A 466 -0.15 -21.44 5.06
N PRO A 467 -0.99 -22.48 5.12
CA PRO A 467 -2.05 -22.60 6.11
C PRO A 467 -1.58 -23.09 7.49
N VAL A 468 -0.27 -23.25 7.71
CA VAL A 468 0.31 -23.76 8.97
C VAL A 468 0.07 -22.81 10.15
N VAL A 469 0.04 -21.50 9.88
CA VAL A 469 -0.24 -20.47 10.89
C VAL A 469 -1.26 -19.47 10.37
N SER A 470 -2.09 -18.93 11.26
CA SER A 470 -2.99 -17.84 10.91
C SER A 470 -2.20 -16.52 10.88
N ILE A 471 -2.12 -15.91 9.71
CA ILE A 471 -1.50 -14.60 9.50
C ILE A 471 -2.61 -13.57 9.39
N THR A 472 -2.54 -12.54 10.23
CA THR A 472 -3.50 -11.43 10.25
C THR A 472 -2.89 -10.15 9.69
N GLN A 473 -3.73 -9.15 9.40
CA GLN A 473 -3.28 -7.83 9.00
C GLN A 473 -2.32 -7.20 10.04
N MET A 474 -2.61 -7.41 11.33
CA MET A 474 -1.77 -6.88 12.41
C MET A 474 -0.40 -7.54 12.47
N ASP A 475 -0.30 -8.82 12.12
CA ASP A 475 0.98 -9.52 12.06
C ASP A 475 1.86 -8.95 10.95
N ILE A 476 1.28 -8.63 9.79
CA ILE A 476 2.02 -7.98 8.69
C ILE A 476 2.47 -6.58 9.10
N ILE A 477 1.64 -5.79 9.79
CA ILE A 477 2.03 -4.45 10.26
C ILE A 477 3.19 -4.55 11.26
N LYS A 478 3.15 -5.50 12.18
CA LYS A 478 4.09 -5.63 13.32
C LYS A 478 5.55 -5.69 12.90
N PHE A 479 5.86 -6.38 11.82
CA PHE A 479 7.24 -6.58 11.35
C PHE A 479 7.51 -5.95 9.98
N ASN A 480 6.62 -5.11 9.44
CA ASN A 480 6.85 -4.48 8.14
C ASN A 480 7.87 -3.33 8.25
N PHE A 481 9.12 -3.69 8.51
CA PHE A 481 10.20 -2.72 8.67
C PHE A 481 10.39 -1.84 7.44
N MET A 482 10.17 -2.36 6.23
CA MET A 482 10.30 -1.58 5.00
C MET A 482 9.30 -0.42 4.98
N ALA A 483 8.02 -0.69 5.22
CA ALA A 483 6.98 0.33 5.26
C ALA A 483 7.20 1.32 6.42
N MET A 484 7.54 0.82 7.61
CA MET A 484 7.81 1.66 8.78
C MET A 484 8.97 2.63 8.53
N ILE A 485 10.09 2.12 8.00
CA ILE A 485 11.28 2.93 7.69
C ILE A 485 10.96 3.94 6.60
N ALA A 486 10.28 3.53 5.53
CA ALA A 486 9.93 4.40 4.42
C ALA A 486 9.01 5.56 4.87
N VAL A 487 7.90 5.25 5.53
CA VAL A 487 6.94 6.27 5.99
C VAL A 487 7.58 7.20 7.04
N ALA A 488 8.23 6.64 8.06
CA ALA A 488 8.83 7.43 9.13
C ALA A 488 9.97 8.30 8.61
N SER A 489 10.89 7.75 7.81
CA SER A 489 12.02 8.52 7.27
C SER A 489 11.55 9.64 6.33
N LEU A 490 10.55 9.39 5.48
CA LEU A 490 10.01 10.39 4.56
C LEU A 490 9.41 11.59 5.32
N LEU A 491 8.66 11.32 6.40
CA LEU A 491 8.12 12.36 7.27
C LEU A 491 9.23 13.11 8.02
N ILE A 492 10.14 12.39 8.69
CA ILE A 492 11.23 12.99 9.47
C ILE A 492 12.12 13.86 8.58
N LEU A 493 12.61 13.33 7.45
CA LEU A 493 13.46 14.07 6.53
C LEU A 493 12.77 15.33 6.01
N THR A 494 11.48 15.27 5.69
CA THR A 494 10.72 16.41 5.16
C THR A 494 10.48 17.47 6.23
N PHE A 495 9.96 17.13 7.41
CA PHE A 495 9.67 18.11 8.47
C PHE A 495 10.92 18.77 9.03
N THR A 496 12.00 18.01 9.20
CA THR A 496 13.26 18.53 9.76
C THR A 496 14.09 19.24 8.71
N GLY A 497 13.93 18.93 7.42
CA GLY A 497 14.79 19.39 6.32
C GLY A 497 16.14 18.69 6.28
N LEU A 498 16.23 17.48 6.90
CA LEU A 498 17.41 16.61 6.82
C LEU A 498 17.47 15.83 5.49
N ASP A 499 16.48 15.95 4.63
CA ASP A 499 16.45 15.39 3.28
C ASP A 499 17.67 15.75 2.43
N ARG A 500 18.34 16.85 2.77
CA ARG A 500 19.60 17.29 2.16
C ARG A 500 20.80 16.35 2.38
N ILE A 501 20.70 15.44 3.35
CA ILE A 501 21.74 14.42 3.61
C ILE A 501 21.67 13.33 2.53
N VAL A 502 20.49 13.14 1.91
CA VAL A 502 20.28 12.15 0.86
C VAL A 502 20.52 12.79 -0.50
N PRO A 503 21.57 12.40 -1.24
CA PRO A 503 21.86 12.95 -2.56
C PRO A 503 20.66 12.82 -3.50
N LEU A 504 20.44 13.82 -4.37
CA LEU A 504 19.33 13.93 -5.33
C LEU A 504 17.95 14.13 -4.69
N PHE A 505 17.75 13.79 -3.42
CA PHE A 505 16.47 13.89 -2.70
C PHE A 505 16.27 15.26 -2.04
N ALA A 506 17.28 16.12 -2.00
CA ALA A 506 17.24 17.43 -1.34
C ALA A 506 16.21 18.38 -1.97
N MET A 507 15.40 19.02 -1.12
CA MET A 507 14.42 20.04 -1.51
C MET A 507 15.07 21.44 -1.61
N PRO A 508 14.49 22.35 -2.43
CA PRO A 508 14.87 23.77 -2.47
C PRO A 508 14.71 24.42 -1.09
N ARG A 509 15.49 25.47 -0.85
CA ARG A 509 15.52 26.19 0.45
C ARG A 509 15.04 27.63 0.30
N GLU A 510 14.72 28.23 1.42
CA GLU A 510 14.58 29.68 1.49
C GLU A 510 15.95 30.35 1.23
N PRO A 511 16.04 31.39 0.40
CA PRO A 511 14.91 32.15 -0.19
C PRO A 511 14.35 31.60 -1.51
N GLU A 512 14.95 30.59 -2.12
CA GLU A 512 14.53 30.01 -3.43
C GLU A 512 13.05 29.58 -3.43
N VAL A 513 12.53 29.12 -2.27
CA VAL A 513 11.11 28.81 -2.04
C VAL A 513 10.64 29.45 -0.74
N GLN A 514 9.48 30.12 -0.76
CA GLN A 514 8.92 30.81 0.39
C GLN A 514 7.40 30.64 0.47
N LEU A 515 6.84 30.68 1.68
CA LEU A 515 5.38 30.76 1.82
C LEU A 515 4.90 32.16 1.44
N LYS A 516 3.95 32.26 0.49
CA LYS A 516 3.38 33.54 0.02
C LYS A 516 2.86 34.41 1.16
N LYS A 517 2.25 33.79 2.21
CA LYS A 517 1.79 34.49 3.40
C LYS A 517 2.90 35.17 4.23
N ASN A 518 4.13 34.64 4.19
CA ASN A 518 5.27 35.23 4.90
C ASN A 518 5.82 36.43 4.13
N MET A 519 5.80 36.37 2.80
CA MET A 519 6.18 37.51 1.93
C MET A 519 5.23 38.68 2.12
N ALA A 520 3.90 38.44 2.05
CA ALA A 520 2.90 39.47 2.28
C ALA A 520 3.00 40.14 3.68
N LYS A 521 3.38 39.36 4.72
CA LYS A 521 3.64 39.94 6.05
C LYS A 521 4.91 40.78 6.10
N ALA A 522 5.95 40.38 5.38
CA ALA A 522 7.20 41.16 5.32
C ALA A 522 6.99 42.52 4.60
N GLU A 523 6.22 42.48 3.48
CA GLU A 523 5.82 43.70 2.76
C GLU A 523 4.92 44.62 3.58
N ALA A 524 4.02 44.09 4.39
CA ALA A 524 3.14 44.89 5.24
C ALA A 524 3.87 45.50 6.46
N ASN A 525 5.05 44.99 6.83
CA ASN A 525 5.87 45.49 7.94
C ASN A 525 7.04 46.38 7.48
N ALA A 526 7.28 46.45 6.18
CA ALA A 526 8.27 47.34 5.55
C ALA A 526 7.65 48.69 5.13
#